data_ae6b0423e931f129f7843d4d0fb566ba
#
_entry.id   ae6b0423e931f129f7843d4d0fb566ba
#
_cell.length_a   1.000
_cell.length_b   1.000
_cell.length_c   1.000
_cell.angle_alpha   90.00
_cell.angle_beta   90.00
_cell.angle_gamma   90.00
#
_symmetry.space_group_name_H-M   'P 1'
#
loop_
_entity.id
_entity.type
_entity.pdbx_description
1 polymer ?
#
loop_
_entity_poly.entity_id
_entity_poly.type
_entity_poly.pdbx_seq_one_letter_code
_entity_poly.pdbx_strand_id
1 'polypeptide(L)'
;MRVSYLLVFFFIVIFSCTTELAETTYSNKKIPVSIAKNFTMIYTDSMLTKSFVSGKIHYDFTNDLLNYSEFYEDVELVIYDENKTSTISSQYAIVYNSFRFMEFNNNVKITTSDGEVLTTDKLYYDTENEWLFTENNFEYIDKTNKIIKLIQLKYNRV
;
A
#
# COMPACT_ATOMS: atom_id res chain seq x y z
N MET A 1 12.26 -18.05 71.79
CA MET A 1 12.27 -18.94 70.60
C MET A 1 11.13 -18.71 69.56
N ARG A 2 9.88 -18.42 70.02
CA ARG A 2 8.76 -18.20 69.05
C ARG A 2 8.89 -16.97 68.16
N VAL A 3 9.50 -15.89 68.64
CA VAL A 3 9.69 -14.64 67.84
C VAL A 3 10.70 -14.82 66.71
N SER A 4 11.69 -15.69 66.89
CA SER A 4 12.74 -15.95 65.86
C SER A 4 12.16 -16.67 64.64
N TYR A 5 11.20 -17.55 64.77
CA TYR A 5 10.55 -18.21 63.62
C TYR A 5 9.64 -17.28 62.84
N LEU A 6 9.01 -16.31 63.50
CA LEU A 6 8.19 -15.28 62.86
C LEU A 6 9.02 -14.34 61.99
N LEU A 7 10.21 -13.98 62.44
CA LEU A 7 11.15 -13.15 61.68
C LEU A 7 11.68 -13.86 60.44
N VAL A 8 12.00 -15.16 60.57
CA VAL A 8 12.46 -15.97 59.42
C VAL A 8 11.34 -16.15 58.38
N PHE A 9 10.10 -16.39 58.82
CA PHE A 9 8.95 -16.52 57.95
C PHE A 9 8.65 -15.19 57.20
N PHE A 10 8.79 -14.05 57.87
CA PHE A 10 8.62 -12.74 57.26
C PHE A 10 9.68 -12.44 56.19
N PHE A 11 10.93 -12.88 56.40
CA PHE A 11 12.01 -12.73 55.40
C PHE A 11 11.80 -13.57 54.14
N ILE A 12 11.20 -14.76 54.25
CA ILE A 12 10.92 -15.63 53.10
C ILE A 12 9.82 -15.04 52.20
N VAL A 13 8.84 -14.31 52.76
CA VAL A 13 7.73 -13.71 52.03
C VAL A 13 8.21 -12.50 51.15
N ILE A 14 9.25 -11.79 51.58
CA ILE A 14 9.74 -10.62 50.84
C ILE A 14 10.60 -11.00 49.61
N PHE A 15 11.13 -12.24 49.55
CA PHE A 15 11.93 -12.69 48.38
C PHE A 15 11.10 -13.37 47.28
N SER A 16 9.78 -13.47 47.42
CA SER A 16 8.91 -14.20 46.50
C SER A 16 8.35 -13.36 45.36
N CYS A 17 8.90 -12.18 45.08
CA CYS A 17 8.39 -11.36 43.99
C CYS A 17 9.53 -11.02 42.99
N THR A 18 10.00 -12.03 42.26
CA THR A 18 10.64 -11.80 40.96
C THR A 18 9.57 -11.86 39.88
N THR A 19 8.91 -10.76 39.60
CA THR A 19 8.21 -10.61 38.35
C THR A 19 9.29 -10.54 37.26
N GLU A 20 9.52 -11.66 36.58
CA GLU A 20 10.06 -11.61 35.25
C GLU A 20 9.08 -10.76 34.43
N LEU A 21 9.43 -9.49 34.22
CA LEU A 21 8.87 -8.71 33.13
C LEU A 21 9.23 -9.50 31.87
N ALA A 22 8.29 -10.29 31.37
CA ALA A 22 8.38 -10.80 30.02
C ALA A 22 8.57 -9.54 29.17
N GLU A 23 9.81 -9.30 28.74
CA GLU A 23 10.07 -8.39 27.64
C GLU A 23 9.25 -8.91 26.47
N THR A 24 8.04 -8.42 26.33
CA THR A 24 7.33 -8.49 25.07
C THR A 24 8.21 -7.71 24.10
N THR A 25 9.12 -8.41 23.47
CA THR A 25 9.82 -7.91 22.30
C THR A 25 8.71 -7.66 21.30
N TYR A 26 8.20 -6.44 21.25
CA TYR A 26 7.34 -5.99 20.16
C TYR A 26 8.19 -6.14 18.91
N SER A 27 8.10 -7.28 18.29
CA SER A 27 8.56 -7.45 16.93
C SER A 27 7.74 -6.46 16.11
N ASN A 28 8.36 -5.37 15.67
CA ASN A 28 7.79 -4.42 14.72
C ASN A 28 7.53 -5.06 13.34
N LYS A 29 7.50 -6.39 13.28
CA LYS A 29 7.17 -7.12 12.08
C LYS A 29 5.67 -7.01 11.86
N LYS A 30 5.28 -6.16 10.94
CA LYS A 30 3.92 -6.06 10.45
C LYS A 30 3.48 -7.43 9.90
N ILE A 31 2.41 -7.96 10.43
CA ILE A 31 1.84 -9.24 10.01
C ILE A 31 0.58 -8.94 9.23
N PRO A 32 0.50 -9.32 7.95
CA PRO A 32 -0.71 -9.12 7.16
C PRO A 32 -1.87 -9.99 7.68
N VAL A 33 -3.08 -9.49 7.60
CA VAL A 33 -4.31 -10.23 7.91
C VAL A 33 -4.54 -11.35 6.90
N SER A 34 -4.23 -11.08 5.64
CA SER A 34 -4.35 -12.06 4.57
C SER A 34 -3.25 -11.88 3.52
N ILE A 35 -2.99 -12.97 2.79
CA ILE A 35 -2.05 -13.01 1.67
C ILE A 35 -2.78 -13.67 0.50
N ALA A 36 -2.85 -12.99 -0.65
CA ALA A 36 -3.35 -13.57 -1.89
C ALA A 36 -2.23 -13.68 -2.93
N LYS A 37 -2.31 -14.72 -3.77
CA LYS A 37 -1.38 -14.92 -4.89
C LYS A 37 -2.14 -14.95 -6.21
N ASN A 38 -1.56 -14.36 -7.26
CA ASN A 38 -2.16 -14.26 -8.59
C ASN A 38 -3.59 -13.74 -8.49
N PHE A 39 -3.74 -12.55 -7.92
CA PHE A 39 -5.02 -11.97 -7.58
C PHE A 39 -5.53 -11.02 -8.68
N THR A 40 -6.84 -10.85 -8.72
CA THR A 40 -7.52 -9.77 -9.44
C THR A 40 -8.64 -9.26 -8.55
N MET A 41 -8.66 -7.95 -8.30
CA MET A 41 -9.74 -7.26 -7.59
C MET A 41 -10.46 -6.34 -8.57
N ILE A 42 -11.79 -6.35 -8.53
CA ILE A 42 -12.65 -5.57 -9.42
C ILE A 42 -13.42 -4.57 -8.57
N TYR A 43 -13.30 -3.31 -8.94
CA TYR A 43 -14.12 -2.24 -8.37
C TYR A 43 -15.29 -1.93 -9.30
N THR A 44 -16.50 -1.97 -8.75
CA THR A 44 -17.73 -1.67 -9.47
C THR A 44 -18.49 -0.56 -8.76
N ASP A 45 -19.04 0.35 -9.55
CA ASP A 45 -19.97 1.37 -9.08
C ASP A 45 -21.21 1.38 -9.99
N SER A 46 -22.41 1.43 -9.36
CA SER A 46 -23.68 1.46 -10.09
C SER A 46 -23.82 0.37 -11.15
N MET A 47 -23.39 -0.87 -10.83
CA MET A 47 -23.35 -2.07 -11.70
C MET A 47 -22.37 -1.98 -12.88
N LEU A 48 -21.54 -0.97 -12.95
CA LEU A 48 -20.50 -0.82 -13.96
C LEU A 48 -19.13 -1.11 -13.35
N THR A 49 -18.30 -1.85 -14.06
CA THR A 49 -16.89 -2.00 -13.69
C THR A 49 -16.18 -0.68 -13.94
N LYS A 50 -15.63 -0.09 -12.88
CA LYS A 50 -14.88 1.16 -12.94
C LYS A 50 -13.38 0.92 -13.05
N SER A 51 -12.89 -0.08 -12.35
CA SER A 51 -11.48 -0.44 -12.43
C SER A 51 -11.24 -1.88 -12.00
N PHE A 52 -10.10 -2.42 -12.36
CA PHE A 52 -9.57 -3.63 -11.73
C PHE A 52 -8.08 -3.45 -11.44
N VAL A 53 -7.63 -4.12 -10.38
CA VAL A 53 -6.21 -4.23 -10.04
C VAL A 53 -5.82 -5.69 -9.99
N SER A 54 -4.66 -6.02 -10.53
CA SER A 54 -4.09 -7.37 -10.53
C SER A 54 -2.62 -7.35 -10.17
N GLY A 55 -2.08 -8.51 -9.79
CA GLY A 55 -0.68 -8.67 -9.45
C GLY A 55 -0.40 -10.10 -8.95
N LYS A 56 0.88 -10.41 -8.68
CA LYS A 56 1.26 -11.74 -8.22
C LYS A 56 1.06 -11.95 -6.73
N ILE A 57 1.31 -10.93 -5.91
CA ILE A 57 1.24 -11.04 -4.45
C ILE A 57 0.52 -9.83 -3.88
N HIS A 58 -0.46 -10.08 -3.01
CA HIS A 58 -1.18 -9.08 -2.23
C HIS A 58 -1.04 -9.40 -0.74
N TYR A 59 -0.60 -8.41 0.03
CA TYR A 59 -0.62 -8.42 1.49
C TYR A 59 -1.65 -7.42 2.00
N ASP A 60 -2.53 -7.88 2.87
CA ASP A 60 -3.56 -7.06 3.51
C ASP A 60 -3.12 -6.68 4.94
N PHE A 61 -3.04 -5.39 5.22
CA PHE A 61 -2.71 -4.81 6.53
C PHE A 61 -3.85 -3.94 7.06
N THR A 62 -5.09 -4.32 6.80
CA THR A 62 -6.27 -3.57 7.28
C THR A 62 -6.43 -3.56 8.80
N ASN A 63 -5.67 -4.38 9.53
CA ASN A 63 -5.60 -4.41 10.99
C ASN A 63 -4.58 -3.43 11.58
N ASP A 64 -3.81 -2.72 10.78
CA ASP A 64 -2.87 -1.71 11.25
C ASP A 64 -3.58 -0.37 11.51
N LEU A 65 -2.92 0.54 12.22
CA LEU A 65 -3.38 1.92 12.45
C LEU A 65 -3.69 2.67 11.16
N LEU A 66 -2.89 2.42 10.12
CA LEU A 66 -3.16 2.81 8.75
C LEU A 66 -3.69 1.59 8.01
N ASN A 67 -4.95 1.65 7.60
CA ASN A 67 -5.57 0.64 6.76
C ASN A 67 -4.96 0.72 5.35
N TYR A 68 -4.16 -0.28 4.97
CA TYR A 68 -3.50 -0.32 3.67
C TYR A 68 -3.31 -1.76 3.18
N SER A 69 -3.05 -1.89 1.89
CA SER A 69 -2.66 -3.13 1.22
C SER A 69 -1.43 -2.90 0.38
N GLU A 70 -0.58 -3.90 0.29
CA GLU A 70 0.61 -3.90 -0.55
C GLU A 70 0.46 -4.92 -1.67
N PHE A 71 0.85 -4.52 -2.88
CA PHE A 71 0.85 -5.34 -4.08
C PHE A 71 2.25 -5.44 -4.64
N TYR A 72 2.65 -6.66 -4.99
CA TYR A 72 4.00 -6.96 -5.47
C TYR A 72 3.94 -7.71 -6.78
N GLU A 73 4.93 -7.44 -7.62
CA GLU A 73 5.23 -8.08 -8.89
C GLU A 73 4.08 -7.99 -9.92
N ASP A 74 4.39 -7.37 -11.04
CA ASP A 74 3.48 -7.20 -12.17
C ASP A 74 2.14 -6.59 -11.76
N VAL A 75 2.20 -5.51 -10.97
CA VAL A 75 0.99 -4.79 -10.54
C VAL A 75 0.43 -4.02 -11.72
N GLU A 76 -0.84 -4.22 -12.00
CA GLU A 76 -1.57 -3.53 -13.05
C GLU A 76 -2.90 -3.01 -12.51
N LEU A 77 -3.16 -1.71 -12.69
CA LEU A 77 -4.45 -1.07 -12.46
C LEU A 77 -5.01 -0.60 -13.78
N VAL A 78 -6.20 -1.07 -14.14
CA VAL A 78 -6.94 -0.60 -15.31
C VAL A 78 -8.13 0.20 -14.85
N ILE A 79 -8.28 1.40 -15.41
CA ILE A 79 -9.35 2.34 -15.12
C ILE A 79 -10.19 2.52 -16.38
N TYR A 80 -11.50 2.38 -16.22
CA TYR A 80 -12.48 2.58 -17.27
C TYR A 80 -13.20 3.91 -17.06
N ASP A 81 -13.12 4.79 -18.03
CA ASP A 81 -13.85 6.06 -18.07
C ASP A 81 -14.59 6.17 -19.40
N GLU A 82 -15.91 5.94 -19.35
CA GLU A 82 -16.83 5.94 -20.51
C GLU A 82 -16.26 5.19 -21.74
N ASN A 83 -15.58 5.92 -22.64
CA ASN A 83 -15.01 5.39 -23.87
C ASN A 83 -13.48 5.29 -23.85
N LYS A 84 -12.85 5.55 -22.70
CA LYS A 84 -11.40 5.54 -22.52
C LYS A 84 -10.98 4.50 -21.50
N THR A 85 -9.79 3.99 -21.72
CA THR A 85 -9.15 3.08 -20.78
C THR A 85 -7.75 3.57 -20.49
N SER A 86 -7.39 3.64 -19.23
CA SER A 86 -6.04 3.94 -18.77
C SER A 86 -5.50 2.77 -17.98
N THR A 87 -4.27 2.37 -18.28
CA THR A 87 -3.58 1.27 -17.58
C THR A 87 -2.34 1.83 -16.88
N ILE A 88 -2.22 1.57 -15.59
CA ILE A 88 -1.04 1.89 -14.79
C ILE A 88 -0.37 0.58 -14.43
N SER A 89 0.90 0.39 -14.79
CA SER A 89 1.69 -0.78 -14.42
C SER A 89 2.90 -0.39 -13.57
N SER A 90 3.28 -1.24 -12.62
CA SER A 90 4.44 -1.06 -11.73
C SER A 90 4.92 -2.40 -11.17
N GLN A 91 6.09 -2.39 -10.50
CA GLN A 91 6.57 -3.57 -9.78
C GLN A 91 6.01 -3.66 -8.34
N TYR A 92 5.59 -2.54 -7.78
CA TYR A 92 5.08 -2.44 -6.42
C TYR A 92 4.04 -1.33 -6.30
N ALA A 93 2.98 -1.58 -5.56
CA ALA A 93 2.01 -0.55 -5.21
C ALA A 93 1.53 -0.68 -3.77
N ILE A 94 1.15 0.44 -3.19
CA ILE A 94 0.45 0.52 -1.91
C ILE A 94 -0.91 1.18 -2.14
N VAL A 95 -1.93 0.59 -1.57
CA VAL A 95 -3.30 1.10 -1.61
C VAL A 95 -3.75 1.44 -0.21
N TYR A 96 -4.12 2.68 0.03
CA TYR A 96 -4.57 3.19 1.30
C TYR A 96 -6.09 3.39 1.33
N ASN A 97 -6.69 3.20 2.52
CA ASN A 97 -8.09 3.52 2.79
C ASN A 97 -9.06 2.98 1.73
N SER A 98 -8.97 1.68 1.44
CA SER A 98 -9.88 1.01 0.51
C SER A 98 -9.94 1.68 -0.87
N PHE A 99 -8.77 1.82 -1.50
CA PHE A 99 -8.59 2.40 -2.84
C PHE A 99 -8.77 3.93 -2.96
N ARG A 100 -8.81 4.66 -1.86
CA ARG A 100 -8.93 6.11 -1.89
C ARG A 100 -7.66 6.80 -2.37
N PHE A 101 -6.49 6.24 -2.03
CA PHE A 101 -5.19 6.75 -2.41
C PHE A 101 -4.25 5.60 -2.74
N MET A 102 -3.55 5.72 -3.84
CA MET A 102 -2.63 4.69 -4.33
C MET A 102 -1.25 5.29 -4.59
N GLU A 103 -0.23 4.49 -4.30
CA GLU A 103 1.17 4.78 -4.59
C GLU A 103 1.74 3.66 -5.43
N PHE A 104 2.28 3.97 -6.61
CA PHE A 104 2.94 3.04 -7.51
C PHE A 104 4.43 3.32 -7.53
N ASN A 105 5.25 2.28 -7.46
CA ASN A 105 6.70 2.38 -7.36
C ASN A 105 7.38 1.39 -8.29
N ASN A 106 8.55 1.78 -8.75
CA ASN A 106 9.47 1.03 -9.58
C ASN A 106 8.92 0.73 -10.97
N ASN A 107 9.52 1.35 -11.98
CA ASN A 107 9.17 1.19 -13.39
C ASN A 107 7.68 1.46 -13.67
N VAL A 108 7.17 2.58 -13.16
CA VAL A 108 5.77 2.95 -13.35
C VAL A 108 5.55 3.39 -14.79
N LYS A 109 4.54 2.82 -15.43
CA LYS A 109 4.13 3.18 -16.77
C LYS A 109 2.61 3.36 -16.81
N ILE A 110 2.18 4.51 -17.34
CA ILE A 110 0.78 4.75 -17.69
C ILE A 110 0.65 4.64 -19.20
N THR A 111 -0.39 3.97 -19.66
CA THR A 111 -0.75 3.91 -21.07
C THR A 111 -2.24 4.19 -21.20
N THR A 112 -2.62 5.12 -22.09
CA THR A 112 -4.02 5.44 -22.37
C THR A 112 -4.45 4.79 -23.68
N SER A 113 -5.77 4.58 -23.86
CA SER A 113 -6.35 4.11 -25.11
C SER A 113 -6.07 5.04 -26.29
N ASP A 114 -5.78 6.31 -26.03
CA ASP A 114 -5.42 7.31 -27.06
C ASP A 114 -3.95 7.19 -27.52
N GLY A 115 -3.17 6.26 -26.91
CA GLY A 115 -1.77 6.01 -27.27
C GLY A 115 -0.77 6.90 -26.53
N GLU A 116 -1.21 7.63 -25.52
CA GLU A 116 -0.30 8.40 -24.68
C GLU A 116 0.40 7.48 -23.68
N VAL A 117 1.66 7.77 -23.38
CA VAL A 117 2.48 6.99 -22.46
C VAL A 117 3.22 7.92 -21.51
N LEU A 118 3.14 7.64 -20.21
CA LEU A 118 3.96 8.29 -19.20
C LEU A 118 4.79 7.22 -18.48
N THR A 119 6.07 7.50 -18.26
CA THR A 119 6.97 6.65 -17.48
C THR A 119 7.64 7.45 -16.37
N THR A 120 7.72 6.85 -15.17
CA THR A 120 8.36 7.44 -14.00
C THR A 120 8.75 6.33 -13.02
N ASP A 121 9.53 6.64 -12.00
CA ASP A 121 9.86 5.68 -10.94
C ASP A 121 8.82 5.62 -9.85
N LYS A 122 8.04 6.70 -9.68
CA LYS A 122 7.01 6.78 -8.63
C LYS A 122 5.83 7.60 -9.11
N LEU A 123 4.63 7.14 -8.78
CA LEU A 123 3.38 7.80 -9.13
C LEU A 123 2.40 7.70 -7.98
N TYR A 124 1.63 8.74 -7.77
CA TYR A 124 0.51 8.78 -6.84
C TYR A 124 -0.79 8.97 -7.60
N TYR A 125 -1.83 8.27 -7.14
CA TYR A 125 -3.19 8.38 -7.66
C TYR A 125 -4.17 8.64 -6.52
N ASP A 126 -4.80 9.80 -6.52
CA ASP A 126 -5.92 10.16 -5.66
C ASP A 126 -7.22 9.87 -6.43
N THR A 127 -7.91 8.82 -6.04
CA THR A 127 -9.12 8.36 -6.75
C THR A 127 -10.33 9.25 -6.49
N GLU A 128 -10.37 9.96 -5.36
CA GLU A 128 -11.47 10.85 -4.99
C GLU A 128 -11.46 12.13 -5.83
N ASN A 129 -10.26 12.66 -6.08
CA ASN A 129 -10.07 13.86 -6.90
C ASN A 129 -9.70 13.55 -8.35
N GLU A 130 -9.53 12.27 -8.70
CA GLU A 130 -9.06 11.82 -10.02
C GLU A 130 -7.73 12.47 -10.43
N TRP A 131 -6.81 12.56 -9.47
CA TRP A 131 -5.51 13.20 -9.68
C TRP A 131 -4.38 12.20 -9.74
N LEU A 132 -3.59 12.29 -10.81
CA LEU A 132 -2.28 11.64 -10.91
C LEU A 132 -1.18 12.68 -10.69
N PHE A 133 -0.19 12.35 -9.87
CA PHE A 133 0.97 13.22 -9.64
C PHE A 133 2.22 12.42 -9.32
N THR A 134 3.37 13.00 -9.67
CA THR A 134 4.69 12.47 -9.33
C THR A 134 5.62 13.60 -8.92
N GLU A 135 6.52 13.28 -7.98
CA GLU A 135 7.61 14.16 -7.57
C GLU A 135 8.94 13.78 -8.26
N ASN A 136 8.93 12.67 -8.99
CA ASN A 136 10.08 12.15 -9.70
C ASN A 136 10.14 12.70 -11.13
N ASN A 137 11.30 12.54 -11.76
CA ASN A 137 11.43 12.77 -13.19
C ASN A 137 10.51 11.83 -13.94
N PHE A 138 9.90 12.33 -15.02
CA PHE A 138 9.05 11.53 -15.88
C PHE A 138 9.30 11.83 -17.34
N GLU A 139 8.99 10.86 -18.17
CA GLU A 139 8.93 10.99 -19.62
C GLU A 139 7.48 10.80 -20.07
N TYR A 140 6.98 11.73 -20.85
CA TYR A 140 5.63 11.65 -21.41
C TYR A 140 5.72 11.68 -22.94
N ILE A 141 5.04 10.75 -23.55
CA ILE A 141 4.89 10.64 -25.01
C ILE A 141 3.42 10.89 -25.33
N ASP A 142 3.14 11.95 -26.06
CA ASP A 142 1.77 12.26 -26.47
C ASP A 142 1.34 11.38 -27.65
N LYS A 143 0.06 11.44 -28.01
CA LYS A 143 -0.52 10.72 -29.15
C LYS A 143 0.11 11.07 -30.51
N THR A 144 0.92 12.12 -30.60
CA THR A 144 1.68 12.51 -31.81
C THR A 144 3.13 12.03 -31.75
N ASN A 145 3.49 11.21 -30.79
CA ASN A 145 4.85 10.73 -30.52
C ASN A 145 5.84 11.84 -30.13
N LYS A 146 5.35 12.96 -29.67
CA LYS A 146 6.20 14.03 -29.13
C LYS A 146 6.63 13.70 -27.72
N ILE A 147 7.93 13.63 -27.48
CA ILE A 147 8.50 13.33 -26.16
C ILE A 147 8.63 14.62 -25.37
N ILE A 148 8.08 14.63 -24.15
CA ILE A 148 8.18 15.70 -23.18
C ILE A 148 8.82 15.13 -21.91
N LYS A 149 9.96 15.70 -21.50
CA LYS A 149 10.63 15.34 -20.24
C LYS A 149 10.51 16.51 -19.27
N LEU A 150 9.89 16.29 -18.13
CA LEU A 150 9.68 17.33 -17.12
C LEU A 150 10.03 16.80 -15.73
N ILE A 151 10.31 17.74 -14.83
CA ILE A 151 10.50 17.51 -13.39
C ILE A 151 9.23 18.01 -12.72
N GLN A 152 8.50 17.13 -12.07
CA GLN A 152 7.20 17.34 -11.40
C GLN A 152 5.99 17.48 -12.33
N LEU A 153 5.03 16.61 -12.14
CA LEU A 153 3.72 16.68 -12.80
C LEU A 153 2.60 16.62 -11.76
N LYS A 154 1.69 17.58 -11.85
CA LYS A 154 0.35 17.49 -11.28
C LYS A 154 -0.62 17.46 -12.46
N TYR A 155 -1.23 16.31 -12.72
CA TYR A 155 -2.18 16.12 -13.81
C TYR A 155 -3.59 15.95 -13.26
N ASN A 156 -4.53 16.72 -13.77
CA ASN A 156 -5.96 16.61 -13.45
C ASN A 156 -6.66 15.84 -14.56
N ARG A 157 -7.35 14.76 -14.18
CA ARG A 157 -8.15 13.80 -14.94
C ARG A 157 -7.38 12.65 -15.59
N VAL A 158 -7.75 11.51 -15.12
CA VAL A 158 -7.72 10.26 -15.87
C VAL A 158 -9.04 10.08 -16.59
#